data_435cdcefba9441ed97c0e64efd58bece
#
_entry.id   435cdcefba9441ed97c0e64efd58bece
#
_cell.length_a   1.000
_cell.length_b   1.000
_cell.length_c   1.000
_cell.angle_alpha   90.00
_cell.angle_beta   90.00
_cell.angle_gamma   90.00
#
_symmetry.space_group_name_H-M   'P 1'
#
loop_
_entity.id
_entity.type
_entity.pdbx_description
1 polymer ?
#
loop_
_entity_poly.entity_id
_entity_poly.type
_entity_poly.pdbx_seq_one_letter_code
_entity_poly.pdbx_strand_id
1 'polypeptide(L)'
;MELLVEENLLGKIDKVQNAIKLLKAYEPIALKNNPNGYYVSWSGGKDSLVIAYLCILAGVKFELHNNHTGIDKPALTYYVRNMKKWWKEKFDIDLYIHYPKETFFELMPRKLMPPTRRTRYCCEVLKEHGGEGRIVITGVRWAESSKRKNNRQTLEAKAYTK
;
A
#
# COMPACT_ATOMS: atom_id res chain seq x y z
N MET A 1 12.08 8.74 20.91
CA MET A 1 12.04 8.37 19.48
C MET A 1 12.43 9.64 18.73
N GLU A 2 13.66 9.71 18.22
CA GLU A 2 14.07 10.85 17.42
C GLU A 2 13.26 10.86 16.12
N LEU A 3 12.50 11.94 15.95
CA LEU A 3 11.68 12.15 14.75
C LEU A 3 12.61 12.53 13.60
N LEU A 4 12.31 12.09 12.39
CA LEU A 4 13.08 12.33 11.18
C LEU A 4 12.87 13.80 10.76
N VAL A 5 13.65 14.69 11.35
CA VAL A 5 13.61 16.12 11.09
C VAL A 5 14.63 16.44 10.00
N GLU A 6 14.17 16.91 8.84
CA GLU A 6 15.05 17.47 7.82
C GLU A 6 15.14 18.98 7.98
N GLU A 7 16.37 19.50 8.07
CA GLU A 7 16.64 20.94 7.99
C GLU A 7 16.77 21.34 6.51
N ASN A 8 15.83 22.16 6.06
CA ASN A 8 15.89 22.82 4.76
C ASN A 8 16.13 24.32 4.97
N LEU A 9 16.54 25.03 3.91
CA LEU A 9 16.69 26.50 3.90
C LEU A 9 15.45 27.27 4.40
N LEU A 10 14.28 26.62 4.42
CA LEU A 10 12.99 27.18 4.86
C LEU A 10 12.57 26.74 6.27
N GLY A 11 13.43 25.99 7.01
CA GLY A 11 13.14 25.53 8.38
C GLY A 11 13.22 24.02 8.57
N LYS A 12 12.86 23.58 9.78
CA LYS A 12 12.84 22.17 10.18
C LYS A 12 11.50 21.52 9.76
N ILE A 13 11.56 20.49 8.95
CA ILE A 13 10.37 19.72 8.53
C ILE A 13 10.40 18.34 9.20
N ASP A 14 9.41 18.09 10.06
CA ASP A 14 9.15 16.76 10.61
C ASP A 14 8.24 15.98 9.66
N LYS A 15 8.82 15.05 8.91
CA LYS A 15 8.10 14.21 7.95
C LYS A 15 7.09 13.28 8.62
N VAL A 16 7.38 12.81 9.83
CA VAL A 16 6.47 11.91 10.57
C VAL A 16 5.24 12.69 11.01
N GLN A 17 5.41 13.87 11.59
CA GLN A 17 4.30 14.71 12.01
C GLN A 17 3.43 15.16 10.83
N ASN A 18 4.05 15.48 9.70
CA ASN A 18 3.30 15.83 8.50
C ASN A 18 2.47 14.64 7.97
N ALA A 19 3.04 13.42 7.96
CA ALA A 19 2.30 12.22 7.58
C ALA A 19 1.14 11.93 8.53
N ILE A 20 1.33 12.06 9.85
CA ILE A 20 0.29 11.89 10.85
C ILE A 20 -0.83 12.93 10.66
N LYS A 21 -0.49 14.21 10.45
CA LYS A 21 -1.49 15.25 10.17
C LYS A 21 -2.31 14.94 8.93
N LEU A 22 -1.66 14.49 7.86
CA LEU A 22 -2.33 14.08 6.62
C LEU A 22 -3.29 12.91 6.85
N LEU A 23 -2.85 11.86 7.54
CA LEU A 23 -3.69 10.71 7.85
C LEU A 23 -4.92 11.11 8.66
N LYS A 24 -4.76 11.94 9.70
CA LYS A 24 -5.88 12.43 10.51
C LYS A 24 -6.85 13.32 9.72
N ALA A 25 -6.34 14.16 8.82
CA ALA A 25 -7.16 15.05 8.02
C ALA A 25 -8.10 14.30 7.05
N TYR A 26 -7.67 13.17 6.51
CA TYR A 26 -8.46 12.38 5.57
C TYR A 26 -9.22 11.21 6.21
N GLU A 27 -9.03 10.92 7.49
CA GLU A 27 -9.74 9.84 8.19
C GLU A 27 -11.28 9.99 8.15
N PRO A 28 -11.89 11.18 8.36
CA PRO A 28 -13.35 11.32 8.28
C PRO A 28 -13.91 10.89 6.92
N ILE A 29 -13.17 11.16 5.83
CA ILE A 29 -13.57 10.75 4.49
C ILE A 29 -13.40 9.24 4.33
N ALA A 30 -12.33 8.67 4.86
CA ALA A 30 -12.11 7.22 4.84
C ALA A 30 -13.20 6.46 5.57
N LEU A 31 -13.61 6.93 6.75
CA LEU A 31 -14.70 6.36 7.54
C LEU A 31 -16.08 6.53 6.90
N LYS A 32 -16.31 7.64 6.20
CA LYS A 32 -17.54 7.84 5.42
C LYS A 32 -17.66 6.84 4.28
N ASN A 33 -16.54 6.52 3.61
CA ASN A 33 -16.51 5.57 2.50
C ASN A 33 -16.59 4.11 2.99
N ASN A 34 -15.96 3.81 4.11
CA ASN A 34 -15.97 2.46 4.69
C ASN A 34 -15.76 2.52 6.21
N PRO A 35 -16.61 1.84 7.01
CA PRO A 35 -16.52 1.86 8.48
C PRO A 35 -15.21 1.27 9.03
N ASN A 36 -14.48 0.50 8.24
CA ASN A 36 -13.15 -0.03 8.59
C ASN A 36 -12.01 0.94 8.27
N GLY A 37 -12.32 2.15 7.79
CA GLY A 37 -11.37 3.21 7.53
C GLY A 37 -10.51 2.98 6.30
N TYR A 38 -9.21 3.20 6.43
CA TYR A 38 -8.26 3.12 5.33
C TYR A 38 -8.00 1.70 4.83
N TYR A 39 -7.81 1.57 3.52
CA TYR A 39 -7.27 0.39 2.88
C TYR A 39 -5.74 0.58 2.72
N VAL A 40 -4.93 -0.07 3.53
CA VAL A 40 -3.47 0.03 3.44
C VAL A 40 -2.94 -1.11 2.59
N SER A 41 -2.36 -0.78 1.43
CA SER A 41 -1.70 -1.76 0.55
C SER A 41 -0.37 -2.19 1.18
N TRP A 42 -0.35 -3.39 1.76
CA TRP A 42 0.78 -3.93 2.50
C TRP A 42 1.46 -5.07 1.74
N SER A 43 2.67 -4.82 1.25
CA SER A 43 3.43 -5.80 0.45
C SER A 43 4.37 -6.69 1.27
N GLY A 44 4.47 -6.47 2.59
CA GLY A 44 5.48 -7.11 3.44
C GLY A 44 6.86 -6.47 3.36
N GLY A 45 7.03 -5.44 2.53
CA GLY A 45 8.28 -4.69 2.43
C GLY A 45 8.41 -3.59 3.48
N LYS A 46 9.63 -3.07 3.66
CA LYS A 46 9.95 -2.03 4.64
C LYS A 46 9.07 -0.77 4.53
N ASP A 47 8.79 -0.32 3.31
CA ASP A 47 8.04 0.92 3.09
C ASP A 47 6.56 0.75 3.47
N SER A 48 5.96 -0.39 3.17
CA SER A 48 4.60 -0.71 3.59
C SER A 48 4.49 -0.93 5.10
N LEU A 49 5.56 -1.42 5.74
CA LEU A 49 5.65 -1.55 7.19
C LEU A 49 5.67 -0.18 7.87
N VAL A 50 6.48 0.77 7.36
CA VAL A 50 6.52 2.15 7.87
C VAL A 50 5.15 2.80 7.81
N ILE A 51 4.41 2.63 6.72
CA ILE A 51 3.06 3.19 6.59
C ILE A 51 2.10 2.60 7.62
N ALA A 52 2.13 1.28 7.83
CA ALA A 52 1.29 0.65 8.85
C ALA A 52 1.59 1.22 10.25
N TYR A 53 2.86 1.41 10.59
CA TYR A 53 3.24 2.05 11.85
C TYR A 53 2.84 3.54 11.93
N LEU A 54 2.90 4.28 10.84
CA LEU A 54 2.41 5.67 10.80
C LEU A 54 0.89 5.73 11.04
N CYS A 55 0.12 4.79 10.52
CA CYS A 55 -1.32 4.69 10.80
C CYS A 55 -1.58 4.39 12.30
N ILE A 56 -0.78 3.50 12.92
CA ILE A 56 -0.85 3.23 14.36
C ILE A 56 -0.52 4.48 15.17
N LEU A 57 0.57 5.18 14.84
CA LEU A 57 0.99 6.43 15.53
C LEU A 57 -0.03 7.55 15.37
N ALA A 58 -0.69 7.61 14.22
CA ALA A 58 -1.77 8.56 13.97
C ALA A 58 -3.05 8.20 14.74
N GLY A 59 -3.22 6.97 15.19
CA GLY A 59 -4.42 6.48 15.85
C GLY A 59 -5.62 6.38 14.92
N VAL A 60 -5.41 6.28 13.61
CA VAL A 60 -6.46 6.18 12.60
C VAL A 60 -6.91 4.76 12.39
N LYS A 61 -8.17 4.57 11.96
CA LYS A 61 -8.72 3.25 11.68
C LYS A 61 -8.30 2.76 10.30
N PHE A 62 -7.76 1.53 10.20
CA PHE A 62 -7.28 0.96 8.95
C PHE A 62 -7.24 -0.57 8.98
N GLU A 63 -7.17 -1.16 7.80
CA GLU A 63 -6.93 -2.57 7.56
C GLU A 63 -5.75 -2.76 6.62
N LEU A 64 -5.01 -3.83 6.79
CA LEU A 64 -3.90 -4.21 5.92
C LEU A 64 -4.36 -5.18 4.85
N HIS A 65 -3.94 -4.94 3.61
CA HIS A 65 -4.32 -5.76 2.46
C HIS A 65 -3.08 -6.15 1.65
N ASN A 66 -2.86 -7.45 1.48
CA ASN A 66 -1.79 -8.01 0.67
C ASN A 66 -2.38 -8.69 -0.57
N ASN A 67 -1.93 -8.30 -1.75
CA ASN A 67 -2.29 -8.97 -3.00
C ASN A 67 -1.24 -10.02 -3.33
N HIS A 68 -1.58 -11.29 -3.13
CA HIS A 68 -0.73 -12.44 -3.45
C HIS A 68 -0.66 -12.62 -4.96
N THR A 69 0.55 -12.63 -5.52
CA THR A 69 0.72 -12.68 -6.99
C THR A 69 0.84 -14.10 -7.55
N GLY A 70 1.13 -15.07 -6.69
CA GLY A 70 1.39 -16.46 -7.10
C GLY A 70 2.80 -16.71 -7.66
N ILE A 71 3.60 -15.65 -7.88
CA ILE A 71 4.98 -15.72 -8.40
C ILE A 71 6.02 -15.19 -7.41
N ASP A 72 5.58 -14.78 -6.23
CA ASP A 72 6.48 -14.34 -5.17
C ASP A 72 7.27 -15.51 -4.61
N LYS A 73 8.47 -15.21 -4.06
CA LYS A 73 9.30 -16.23 -3.40
C LYS A 73 8.51 -16.93 -2.28
N PRO A 74 8.59 -18.27 -2.13
CA PRO A 74 7.89 -18.98 -1.06
C PRO A 74 8.11 -18.40 0.32
N ALA A 75 9.34 -17.99 0.62
CA ALA A 75 9.69 -17.35 1.89
C ALA A 75 8.86 -16.08 2.17
N LEU A 76 8.56 -15.26 1.14
CA LEU A 76 7.71 -14.09 1.30
C LEU A 76 6.26 -14.48 1.61
N THR A 77 5.74 -15.51 0.95
CA THR A 77 4.39 -16.04 1.19
C THR A 77 4.24 -16.53 2.63
N TYR A 78 5.20 -17.30 3.14
CA TYR A 78 5.22 -17.74 4.53
C TYR A 78 5.33 -16.57 5.51
N TYR A 79 6.19 -15.59 5.21
CA TYR A 79 6.33 -14.38 6.01
C TYR A 79 5.00 -13.62 6.12
N VAL A 80 4.32 -13.37 5.00
CA VAL A 80 3.03 -12.67 4.98
C VAL A 80 1.96 -13.40 5.80
N ARG A 81 1.90 -14.74 5.69
CA ARG A 81 0.97 -15.56 6.48
C ARG A 81 1.25 -15.49 7.97
N ASN A 82 2.52 -15.51 8.38
CA ASN A 82 2.92 -15.36 9.77
C ASN A 82 2.62 -13.95 10.28
N MET A 83 2.87 -12.93 9.46
CA MET A 83 2.56 -11.55 9.82
C MET A 83 1.07 -11.30 10.03
N LYS A 84 0.18 -12.05 9.37
CA LYS A 84 -1.27 -11.97 9.63
C LYS A 84 -1.62 -12.26 11.10
N LYS A 85 -1.03 -13.31 11.68
CA LYS A 85 -1.20 -13.66 13.10
C LYS A 85 -0.57 -12.58 13.98
N TRP A 86 0.66 -12.19 13.67
CA TRP A 86 1.42 -11.21 14.42
C TRP A 86 0.74 -9.84 14.51
N TRP A 87 0.18 -9.32 13.40
CA TRP A 87 -0.57 -8.06 13.40
C TRP A 87 -1.83 -8.15 14.26
N LYS A 88 -2.55 -9.27 14.19
CA LYS A 88 -3.76 -9.48 14.98
C LYS A 88 -3.45 -9.59 16.48
N GLU A 89 -2.45 -10.38 16.84
CA GLU A 89 -2.07 -10.61 18.25
C GLU A 89 -1.47 -9.36 18.91
N LYS A 90 -0.67 -8.61 18.19
CA LYS A 90 0.10 -7.50 18.77
C LYS A 90 -0.63 -6.16 18.73
N PHE A 91 -1.43 -5.90 17.72
CA PHE A 91 -2.05 -4.59 17.49
C PHE A 91 -3.56 -4.66 17.25
N ASP A 92 -4.14 -5.85 17.24
CA ASP A 92 -5.55 -6.11 16.88
C ASP A 92 -5.92 -5.57 15.46
N ILE A 93 -4.96 -5.63 14.53
CA ILE A 93 -5.12 -5.17 13.15
C ILE A 93 -5.30 -6.38 12.24
N ASP A 94 -6.33 -6.33 11.37
CA ASP A 94 -6.60 -7.38 10.42
C ASP A 94 -5.76 -7.22 9.15
N LEU A 95 -5.07 -8.30 8.75
CA LEU A 95 -4.37 -8.41 7.47
C LEU A 95 -5.11 -9.38 6.56
N TYR A 96 -5.65 -8.85 5.48
CA TYR A 96 -6.35 -9.62 4.45
C TYR A 96 -5.38 -9.99 3.32
N ILE A 97 -5.35 -11.28 2.98
CA ILE A 97 -4.54 -11.79 1.86
C ILE A 97 -5.49 -12.10 0.73
N HIS A 98 -5.37 -11.34 -0.36
CA HIS A 98 -6.17 -11.52 -1.57
C HIS A 98 -5.43 -12.39 -2.56
N TYR A 99 -6.09 -13.44 -3.03
CA TYR A 99 -5.58 -14.31 -4.08
C TYR A 99 -6.15 -13.88 -5.42
N PRO A 100 -5.35 -13.87 -6.50
CA PRO A 100 -5.84 -13.50 -7.82
C PRO A 100 -6.83 -14.57 -8.33
N LYS A 101 -7.83 -14.12 -9.10
CA LYS A 101 -8.77 -15.02 -9.77
C LYS A 101 -8.12 -15.84 -10.87
N GLU A 102 -7.09 -15.30 -11.51
CA GLU A 102 -6.31 -15.87 -12.57
C GLU A 102 -4.84 -15.91 -12.16
N THR A 103 -4.18 -17.01 -12.35
CA THR A 103 -2.75 -17.14 -12.05
C THR A 103 -1.90 -16.42 -13.09
N PHE A 104 -0.65 -16.11 -12.74
CA PHE A 104 0.30 -15.53 -13.70
C PHE A 104 0.49 -16.42 -14.94
N PHE A 105 0.49 -17.74 -14.75
CA PHE A 105 0.69 -18.72 -15.83
C PHE A 105 -0.53 -18.86 -16.75
N GLU A 106 -1.73 -18.57 -16.30
CA GLU A 106 -2.94 -18.46 -17.11
C GLU A 106 -3.03 -17.11 -17.82
N LEU A 107 -2.62 -16.05 -17.14
CA LEU A 107 -2.63 -14.68 -17.67
C LEU A 107 -1.67 -14.52 -18.87
N MET A 108 -0.50 -15.15 -18.83
CA MET A 108 0.54 -14.99 -19.84
C MET A 108 0.10 -15.50 -21.24
N PRO A 109 -0.45 -16.74 -21.40
CA PRO A 109 -0.99 -17.21 -22.67
C PRO A 109 -2.14 -16.34 -23.16
N ARG A 110 -3.04 -15.91 -22.29
CA ARG A 110 -4.16 -15.03 -22.64
C ARG A 110 -3.72 -13.69 -23.22
N LYS A 111 -2.59 -13.15 -22.74
CA LYS A 111 -1.99 -11.91 -23.27
C LYS A 111 -1.08 -12.12 -24.48
N LEU A 112 -0.85 -13.38 -24.89
CA LEU A 112 -0.05 -13.81 -26.05
C LEU A 112 1.42 -13.31 -26.04
N MET A 113 1.89 -12.76 -24.91
CA MET A 113 3.26 -12.27 -24.76
C MET A 113 3.67 -12.26 -23.28
N PRO A 114 4.94 -12.51 -22.95
CA PRO A 114 5.43 -12.35 -21.60
C PRO A 114 5.42 -10.87 -21.17
N PRO A 115 5.25 -10.58 -19.88
CA PRO A 115 5.30 -9.20 -19.39
C PRO A 115 6.72 -8.62 -19.56
N THR A 116 6.77 -7.34 -19.95
CA THR A 116 8.02 -6.58 -20.11
C THR A 116 8.04 -5.38 -19.18
N ARG A 117 9.18 -4.65 -19.12
CA ARG A 117 9.23 -3.38 -18.37
C ARG A 117 8.27 -2.32 -18.90
N ARG A 118 7.92 -2.36 -20.18
CA ARG A 118 6.94 -1.45 -20.80
C ARG A 118 5.52 -1.96 -20.62
N THR A 119 5.28 -3.25 -20.83
CA THR A 119 3.95 -3.88 -20.78
C THR A 119 3.81 -4.65 -19.48
N ARG A 120 3.41 -3.92 -18.42
CA ARG A 120 3.34 -4.44 -17.05
C ARG A 120 1.95 -4.93 -16.65
N TYR A 121 1.24 -5.60 -17.56
CA TYR A 121 -0.11 -6.11 -17.31
C TYR A 121 -0.20 -7.02 -16.07
N CYS A 122 0.86 -7.76 -15.75
CA CYS A 122 0.89 -8.57 -14.54
C CYS A 122 0.78 -7.74 -13.25
N CYS A 123 1.35 -6.53 -13.21
CA CYS A 123 1.20 -5.66 -12.05
C CYS A 123 -0.24 -5.15 -11.93
N GLU A 124 -0.83 -4.74 -13.05
CA GLU A 124 -2.20 -4.25 -13.10
C GLU A 124 -3.19 -5.32 -12.64
N VAL A 125 -3.09 -6.54 -13.20
CA VAL A 125 -4.02 -7.63 -12.93
C VAL A 125 -3.79 -8.28 -11.56
N LEU A 126 -2.52 -8.46 -11.11
CA LEU A 126 -2.21 -9.22 -9.90
C LEU A 126 -1.96 -8.36 -8.66
N LYS A 127 -1.50 -7.11 -8.82
CA LYS A 127 -1.10 -6.26 -7.68
C LYS A 127 -1.93 -5.01 -7.48
N GLU A 128 -2.38 -4.37 -8.56
CA GLU A 128 -2.97 -3.02 -8.51
C GLU A 128 -4.50 -3.04 -8.46
N HIS A 129 -5.09 -4.09 -7.90
CA HIS A 129 -6.52 -4.23 -7.70
C HIS A 129 -6.89 -4.16 -6.22
N GLY A 130 -8.17 -3.90 -5.95
CA GLY A 130 -8.72 -3.79 -4.60
C GLY A 130 -8.76 -2.35 -4.07
N GLY A 131 -9.52 -2.17 -2.99
CA GLY A 131 -9.75 -0.86 -2.39
C GLY A 131 -10.73 0.02 -3.16
N GLU A 132 -11.58 -0.58 -4.04
CA GLU A 132 -12.63 0.16 -4.73
C GLU A 132 -13.56 0.85 -3.73
N GLY A 133 -13.85 2.14 -3.98
CA GLY A 133 -14.67 2.96 -3.10
C GLY A 133 -14.04 3.33 -1.75
N ARG A 134 -12.76 2.99 -1.50
CA ARG A 134 -12.03 3.29 -0.26
C ARG A 134 -10.85 4.24 -0.52
N ILE A 135 -10.39 4.92 0.53
CA ILE A 135 -9.11 5.62 0.46
C ILE A 135 -8.01 4.59 0.64
N VAL A 136 -7.20 4.42 -0.42
CA VAL A 136 -6.07 3.49 -0.47
C VAL A 136 -4.78 4.21 -0.11
N ILE A 137 -4.06 3.68 0.88
CA ILE A 137 -2.73 4.18 1.24
C ILE A 137 -1.66 3.25 0.64
N THR A 138 -0.72 3.84 -0.09
CA THR A 138 0.38 3.10 -0.73
C THR A 138 1.74 3.68 -0.35
N GLY A 139 2.75 2.81 -0.20
CA GLY A 139 4.13 3.17 0.13
C GLY A 139 4.98 3.52 -1.08
N VAL A 140 4.56 4.48 -1.89
CA VAL A 140 5.33 4.91 -3.07
C VAL A 140 6.27 6.04 -2.70
N ARG A 141 7.57 5.86 -2.95
CA ARG A 141 8.59 6.91 -2.73
C ARG A 141 8.93 7.62 -4.03
N TRP A 142 8.91 8.94 -4.01
CA TRP A 142 9.32 9.77 -5.16
C TRP A 142 10.80 9.56 -5.53
N ALA A 143 11.65 9.26 -4.55
CA ALA A 143 13.08 9.00 -4.78
C ALA A 143 13.37 7.74 -5.62
N GLU A 144 12.39 6.83 -5.79
CA GLU A 144 12.62 5.58 -6.54
C GLU A 144 12.70 5.76 -8.06
N SER A 145 12.09 6.80 -8.61
CA SER A 145 12.25 7.16 -10.04
C SER A 145 11.70 8.55 -10.35
N SER A 146 12.33 9.24 -11.32
CA SER A 146 11.88 10.54 -11.82
C SER A 146 10.43 10.48 -12.35
N LYS A 147 10.03 9.36 -12.97
CA LYS A 147 8.65 9.14 -13.42
C LYS A 147 7.65 9.14 -12.28
N ARG A 148 7.99 8.53 -11.13
CA ARG A 148 7.12 8.55 -9.94
C ARG A 148 7.04 9.94 -9.33
N LYS A 149 8.16 10.66 -9.25
CA LYS A 149 8.21 12.04 -8.76
C LYS A 149 7.31 12.97 -9.56
N ASN A 150 7.30 12.84 -10.88
CA ASN A 150 6.54 13.72 -11.77
C ASN A 150 5.06 13.34 -11.88
N ASN A 151 4.73 12.05 -11.78
CA ASN A 151 3.39 11.53 -12.05
C ASN A 151 2.59 11.15 -10.79
N ARG A 152 3.20 11.19 -9.59
CA ARG A 152 2.54 10.81 -8.35
C ARG A 152 2.40 12.00 -7.41
N GLN A 153 1.16 12.28 -7.04
CA GLN A 153 0.81 13.30 -6.05
C GLN A 153 0.57 12.65 -4.69
N THR A 154 0.48 13.48 -3.65
CA THR A 154 0.17 13.02 -2.29
C THR A 154 -1.24 12.44 -2.19
N LEU A 155 -2.18 12.99 -2.96
CA LEU A 155 -3.55 12.50 -3.10
C LEU A 155 -3.90 12.41 -4.57
N GLU A 156 -4.37 11.24 -5.00
CA GLU A 156 -4.77 10.98 -6.38
C GLU A 156 -6.16 10.34 -6.42
N ALA A 157 -7.01 10.83 -7.31
CA ALA A 157 -8.23 10.12 -7.65
C ALA A 157 -7.90 9.05 -8.69
N LYS A 158 -8.05 7.77 -8.34
CA LYS A 158 -7.91 6.66 -9.29
C LYS A 158 -9.27 6.36 -9.90
N ALA A 159 -9.43 6.64 -11.20
CA ALA A 159 -10.58 6.15 -11.93
C ALA A 159 -10.41 4.63 -12.12
N TYR A 160 -11.30 3.85 -11.52
CA TYR A 160 -11.40 2.43 -11.83
C TYR A 160 -12.18 2.31 -13.13
N THR A 161 -11.50 2.02 -14.22
CA THR A 161 -12.17 1.56 -15.46
C THR A 161 -12.76 0.19 -15.17
N LYS A 162 -14.08 0.10 -15.28
CA LYS A 162 -14.83 -1.16 -15.20
C LYS A 162 -14.48 -2.12 -16.34
#